data_1fe2c4cfa6f6d9fa1da9a62419c20da9
#
_entry.id   1fe2c4cfa6f6d9fa1da9a62419c20da9
#
_cell.length_a   1.000
_cell.length_b   1.000
_cell.length_c   1.000
_cell.angle_alpha   90.00
_cell.angle_beta   90.00
_cell.angle_gamma   90.00
#
_symmetry.space_group_name_H-M   'P 1'
#
loop_
_entity.id
_entity.type
_entity.pdbx_description
1 polymer ?
#
loop_
_entity_poly.entity_id
_entity_poly.type
_entity_poly.pdbx_seq_one_letter_code
_entity_poly.pdbx_strand_id
1 'polypeptide(L)'
;DVANSAFTLLVSTIMPIYFNYLAEQASVSEVNYLAFWGYATSAATIITAVLAPILGTASDFKGRKRKFFMAALLIGALGCLFLGFTTSWVCFLFLFVLAKSAYSLSLVFYDSMLVDVTTEDRMDAISAKGYAWGYIGSCIPFILSLLLVLLYEKLGITMNTAMSIAFLLIALWWVMLSIPLLKSYQQTHSVQREAHFASASFGRLWHLFRELGQNKQVLYFLVAFFFYIDGVYTIIDMATAYGTALGLDTTGLLLALLTTQIVAFPAALLFGRLCSKYKNASLIKICIFAYFLIALYGITLKEQYQFWILA
;
A
#
# COMPACT_ATOMS: atom_id res chain seq x y z
N ASP A 1 8.20 7.38 2.86
CA ASP A 1 6.74 7.35 3.02
C ASP A 1 6.03 8.33 2.09
N VAL A 2 6.39 9.62 2.05
CA VAL A 2 5.75 10.61 1.15
C VAL A 2 5.66 10.15 -0.30
N ALA A 3 6.67 9.43 -0.79
CA ALA A 3 6.72 8.93 -2.15
C ALA A 3 5.72 7.78 -2.39
N ASN A 4 5.74 6.77 -1.54
CA ASN A 4 4.98 5.54 -1.73
C ASN A 4 3.51 5.65 -1.30
N SER A 5 3.17 6.48 -0.32
CA SER A 5 1.80 6.68 0.15
C SER A 5 0.87 7.24 -0.94
N ALA A 6 1.42 7.98 -1.91
CA ALA A 6 0.64 8.46 -3.05
C ALA A 6 0.09 7.31 -3.91
N PHE A 7 0.87 6.25 -4.11
CA PHE A 7 0.40 5.06 -4.83
C PHE A 7 -0.65 4.29 -4.03
N THR A 8 -0.47 4.13 -2.71
CA THR A 8 -1.49 3.51 -1.84
C THR A 8 -2.82 4.23 -1.96
N LEU A 9 -2.79 5.55 -1.84
CA LEU A 9 -4.00 6.37 -1.91
C LEU A 9 -4.69 6.27 -3.27
N LEU A 10 -3.92 6.21 -4.36
CA LEU A 10 -4.44 6.00 -5.71
C LEU A 10 -5.14 4.62 -5.84
N VAL A 11 -4.51 3.56 -5.31
CA VAL A 11 -5.06 2.18 -5.32
C VAL A 11 -6.36 2.08 -4.54
N SER A 12 -6.43 2.71 -3.38
CA SER A 12 -7.63 2.64 -2.52
C SER A 12 -8.76 3.57 -2.97
N THR A 13 -8.53 4.48 -3.93
CA THR A 13 -9.47 5.53 -4.31
C THR A 13 -9.81 5.52 -5.80
N ILE A 14 -8.95 6.10 -6.62
CA ILE A 14 -9.22 6.39 -8.04
C ILE A 14 -9.16 5.13 -8.91
N MET A 15 -8.26 4.18 -8.61
CA MET A 15 -8.11 2.97 -9.43
C MET A 15 -9.37 2.11 -9.49
N PRO A 16 -10.08 1.80 -8.37
CA PRO A 16 -11.33 1.06 -8.43
C PRO A 16 -12.39 1.74 -9.28
N ILE A 17 -12.50 3.07 -9.17
CA ILE A 17 -13.47 3.87 -9.95
C ILE A 17 -13.17 3.78 -11.44
N TYR A 18 -11.91 3.93 -11.82
CA TYR A 18 -11.53 3.82 -13.23
C TYR A 18 -11.68 2.39 -13.77
N PHE A 19 -11.36 1.40 -12.97
CA PHE A 19 -11.60 0.00 -13.32
C PHE A 19 -13.09 -0.26 -13.57
N ASN A 20 -13.97 0.22 -12.68
CA ASN A 20 -15.42 0.10 -12.84
C ASN A 20 -15.87 0.76 -14.16
N TYR A 21 -15.40 1.98 -14.44
CA TYR A 21 -15.68 2.67 -15.70
C TYR A 21 -15.28 1.85 -16.94
N LEU A 22 -14.09 1.23 -16.94
CA LEU A 22 -13.64 0.36 -18.05
C LEU A 22 -14.47 -0.92 -18.17
N ALA A 23 -14.86 -1.51 -17.04
CA ALA A 23 -15.66 -2.72 -16.99
C ALA A 23 -17.10 -2.48 -17.48
N GLU A 24 -17.71 -1.36 -17.09
CA GLU A 24 -19.04 -0.93 -17.55
C GLU A 24 -19.05 -0.70 -19.07
N GLN A 25 -18.03 -0.06 -19.64
CA GLN A 25 -17.92 0.08 -21.09
C GLN A 25 -17.86 -1.27 -21.83
N ALA A 26 -17.35 -2.31 -21.16
CA ALA A 26 -17.32 -3.68 -21.68
C ALA A 26 -18.56 -4.49 -21.30
N SER A 27 -19.62 -3.85 -20.77
CA SER A 27 -20.87 -4.50 -20.34
C SER A 27 -20.70 -5.58 -19.24
N VAL A 28 -19.68 -5.43 -18.41
CA VAL A 28 -19.48 -6.28 -17.21
C VAL A 28 -20.42 -5.82 -16.11
N SER A 29 -21.13 -6.75 -15.45
CA SER A 29 -22.05 -6.42 -14.36
C SER A 29 -21.32 -5.95 -13.08
N GLU A 30 -22.00 -5.13 -12.27
CA GLU A 30 -21.45 -4.58 -11.01
C GLU A 30 -20.91 -5.65 -10.06
N VAL A 31 -21.65 -6.74 -9.89
CA VAL A 31 -21.23 -7.87 -9.05
C VAL A 31 -19.93 -8.47 -9.56
N ASN A 32 -19.76 -8.57 -10.87
CA ASN A 32 -18.59 -9.17 -11.48
C ASN A 32 -17.37 -8.27 -11.37
N TYR A 33 -17.48 -6.95 -11.59
CA TYR A 33 -16.30 -6.10 -11.50
C TYR A 33 -15.82 -5.95 -10.05
N LEU A 34 -16.71 -5.94 -9.05
CA LEU A 34 -16.31 -5.98 -7.65
C LEU A 34 -15.54 -7.28 -7.32
N ALA A 35 -16.05 -8.42 -7.81
CA ALA A 35 -15.37 -9.71 -7.65
C ALA A 35 -13.99 -9.72 -8.34
N PHE A 36 -13.88 -9.21 -9.57
CA PHE A 36 -12.62 -9.16 -10.31
C PHE A 36 -11.60 -8.24 -9.65
N TRP A 37 -12.03 -7.11 -9.07
CA TRP A 37 -11.17 -6.25 -8.27
C TRP A 37 -10.63 -6.99 -7.05
N GLY A 38 -11.50 -7.70 -6.31
CA GLY A 38 -11.11 -8.54 -5.18
C GLY A 38 -10.14 -9.66 -5.57
N TYR A 39 -10.35 -10.33 -6.70
CA TYR A 39 -9.41 -11.34 -7.20
C TYR A 39 -8.06 -10.74 -7.59
N ALA A 40 -8.04 -9.56 -8.20
CA ALA A 40 -6.79 -8.90 -8.57
C ALA A 40 -5.99 -8.47 -7.34
N THR A 41 -6.64 -7.89 -6.31
CA THR A 41 -5.98 -7.54 -5.06
C THR A 41 -5.45 -8.77 -4.34
N SER A 42 -6.23 -9.85 -4.27
CA SER A 42 -5.80 -11.14 -3.70
C SER A 42 -4.63 -11.75 -4.46
N ALA A 43 -4.65 -11.71 -5.80
CA ALA A 43 -3.53 -12.21 -6.62
C ALA A 43 -2.24 -11.43 -6.33
N ALA A 44 -2.31 -10.09 -6.23
CA ALA A 44 -1.15 -9.26 -5.89
C ALA A 44 -0.60 -9.60 -4.49
N THR A 45 -1.49 -9.84 -3.52
CA THR A 45 -1.11 -10.24 -2.16
C THR A 45 -0.43 -11.60 -2.15
N ILE A 46 -0.96 -12.60 -2.86
CA ILE A 46 -0.36 -13.94 -2.96
C ILE A 46 1.02 -13.87 -3.61
N ILE A 47 1.16 -13.14 -4.73
CA ILE A 47 2.46 -12.95 -5.40
C ILE A 47 3.46 -12.33 -4.42
N THR A 48 3.05 -11.29 -3.70
CA THR A 48 3.91 -10.64 -2.71
C THR A 48 4.26 -11.60 -1.56
N ALA A 49 3.30 -12.34 -1.03
CA ALA A 49 3.52 -13.29 0.07
C ALA A 49 4.54 -14.39 -0.29
N VAL A 50 4.55 -14.83 -1.56
CA VAL A 50 5.54 -15.81 -2.05
C VAL A 50 6.90 -15.18 -2.31
N LEU A 51 6.94 -14.01 -2.94
CA LEU A 51 8.18 -13.37 -3.36
C LEU A 51 8.89 -12.62 -2.22
N ALA A 52 8.16 -12.04 -1.26
CA ALA A 52 8.74 -11.21 -0.20
C ALA A 52 9.77 -11.97 0.67
N PRO A 53 9.52 -13.19 1.16
CA PRO A 53 10.53 -13.91 1.93
C PRO A 53 11.79 -14.24 1.11
N ILE A 54 11.61 -14.62 -0.16
CA ILE A 54 12.71 -15.00 -1.07
C ILE A 54 13.57 -13.78 -1.40
N LEU A 55 12.93 -12.70 -1.86
CA LEU A 55 13.62 -11.49 -2.27
C LEU A 55 14.12 -10.68 -1.05
N GLY A 56 13.41 -10.76 0.08
CA GLY A 56 13.83 -10.17 1.35
C GLY A 56 15.18 -10.75 1.82
N THR A 57 15.25 -12.08 1.96
CA THR A 57 16.51 -12.75 2.32
C THR A 57 17.62 -12.48 1.29
N ALA A 58 17.27 -12.40 0.01
CA ALA A 58 18.20 -12.06 -1.06
C ALA A 58 18.71 -10.61 -0.98
N SER A 59 17.91 -9.70 -0.45
CA SER A 59 18.26 -8.29 -0.28
C SER A 59 19.21 -8.03 0.90
N ASP A 60 19.26 -8.93 1.89
CA ASP A 60 20.09 -8.79 3.09
C ASP A 60 21.60 -8.95 2.80
N PHE A 61 21.96 -9.52 1.65
CA PHE A 61 23.36 -9.56 1.25
C PHE A 61 23.91 -8.16 0.95
N LYS A 62 25.18 -7.95 1.32
CA LYS A 62 25.86 -6.66 1.23
C LYS A 62 25.67 -5.96 -0.12
N GLY A 63 25.18 -4.71 -0.06
CA GLY A 63 25.00 -3.82 -1.22
C GLY A 63 23.82 -4.19 -2.14
N ARG A 64 22.94 -5.10 -1.74
CA ARG A 64 21.81 -5.53 -2.58
C ARG A 64 20.47 -4.88 -2.22
N LYS A 65 20.23 -4.53 -0.97
CA LYS A 65 18.94 -3.98 -0.50
C LYS A 65 18.50 -2.77 -1.35
N ARG A 66 19.39 -1.80 -1.58
CA ARG A 66 19.13 -0.65 -2.46
C ARG A 66 18.75 -1.05 -3.89
N LYS A 67 19.42 -2.08 -4.46
CA LYS A 67 19.16 -2.53 -5.84
C LYS A 67 17.79 -3.20 -5.97
N PHE A 68 17.42 -4.03 -4.99
CA PHE A 68 16.10 -4.67 -4.95
C PHE A 68 14.99 -3.64 -4.77
N PHE A 69 15.17 -2.67 -3.86
CA PHE A 69 14.24 -1.55 -3.70
C PHE A 69 14.07 -0.76 -5.01
N MET A 70 15.17 -0.39 -5.66
CA MET A 70 15.15 0.35 -6.92
C MET A 70 14.45 -0.44 -8.04
N ALA A 71 14.72 -1.74 -8.16
CA ALA A 71 14.06 -2.58 -9.16
C ALA A 71 12.54 -2.67 -8.93
N ALA A 72 12.12 -2.92 -7.68
CA ALA A 72 10.70 -2.96 -7.31
C ALA A 72 10.01 -1.61 -7.53
N LEU A 73 10.65 -0.51 -7.14
CA LEU A 73 10.18 0.86 -7.39
C LEU A 73 9.96 1.12 -8.89
N LEU A 74 10.93 0.80 -9.74
CA LEU A 74 10.84 1.05 -11.18
C LEU A 74 9.77 0.17 -11.83
N ILE A 75 9.68 -1.11 -11.48
CA ILE A 75 8.63 -2.00 -12.00
C ILE A 75 7.24 -1.48 -11.59
N GLY A 76 7.07 -1.09 -10.32
CA GLY A 76 5.82 -0.54 -9.81
C GLY A 76 5.43 0.77 -10.48
N ALA A 77 6.38 1.71 -10.62
CA ALA A 77 6.15 3.00 -11.26
C ALA A 77 5.86 2.88 -12.76
N LEU A 78 6.56 2.01 -13.48
CA LEU A 78 6.27 1.72 -14.89
C LEU A 78 4.91 1.03 -15.03
N GLY A 79 4.59 0.05 -14.16
CA GLY A 79 3.25 -0.55 -14.13
C GLY A 79 2.16 0.49 -13.90
N CYS A 80 2.34 1.41 -12.95
CA CYS A 80 1.44 2.53 -12.71
C CYS A 80 1.29 3.43 -13.94
N LEU A 81 2.39 3.78 -14.61
CA LEU A 81 2.38 4.57 -15.83
C LEU A 81 1.59 3.88 -16.95
N PHE A 82 1.82 2.58 -17.17
CA PHE A 82 1.16 1.82 -18.24
C PHE A 82 -0.33 1.60 -17.99
N LEU A 83 -0.82 1.63 -16.74
CA LEU A 83 -2.25 1.62 -16.44
C LEU A 83 -3.01 2.74 -17.15
N GLY A 84 -2.39 3.91 -17.30
CA GLY A 84 -2.99 5.05 -17.98
C GLY A 84 -3.16 4.89 -19.50
N PHE A 85 -2.49 3.94 -20.13
CA PHE A 85 -2.57 3.70 -21.57
C PHE A 85 -3.50 2.54 -21.94
N THR A 86 -4.10 1.86 -20.96
CA THR A 86 -4.99 0.74 -21.23
C THR A 86 -6.44 1.18 -21.31
N THR A 87 -7.16 0.64 -22.31
CA THR A 87 -8.62 0.78 -22.46
C THR A 87 -9.35 -0.54 -22.18
N SER A 88 -8.61 -1.64 -22.04
CA SER A 88 -9.16 -2.97 -21.72
C SER A 88 -9.13 -3.21 -20.22
N TRP A 89 -10.28 -3.51 -19.63
CA TRP A 89 -10.39 -3.83 -18.20
C TRP A 89 -9.53 -5.03 -17.78
N VAL A 90 -9.37 -6.04 -18.65
CA VAL A 90 -8.51 -7.22 -18.36
C VAL A 90 -7.04 -6.83 -18.32
N CYS A 91 -6.59 -6.05 -19.31
CA CYS A 91 -5.21 -5.56 -19.36
C CYS A 91 -4.93 -4.63 -18.15
N PHE A 92 -5.90 -3.82 -17.77
CA PHE A 92 -5.82 -2.96 -16.59
C PHE A 92 -5.60 -3.80 -15.31
N LEU A 93 -6.38 -4.84 -15.07
CA LEU A 93 -6.21 -5.72 -13.91
C LEU A 93 -4.86 -6.43 -13.90
N PHE A 94 -4.38 -6.91 -15.05
CA PHE A 94 -3.06 -7.53 -15.14
C PHE A 94 -1.94 -6.56 -14.76
N LEU A 95 -1.96 -5.35 -15.31
CA LEU A 95 -0.99 -4.30 -14.97
C LEU A 95 -1.13 -3.83 -13.52
N PHE A 96 -2.35 -3.78 -13.00
CA PHE A 96 -2.62 -3.47 -11.59
C PHE A 96 -1.97 -4.51 -10.67
N VAL A 97 -2.17 -5.80 -10.93
CA VAL A 97 -1.54 -6.88 -10.15
C VAL A 97 -0.02 -6.75 -10.17
N LEU A 98 0.57 -6.47 -11.33
CA LEU A 98 2.01 -6.27 -11.47
C LEU A 98 2.49 -5.05 -10.66
N ALA A 99 1.83 -3.89 -10.83
CA ALA A 99 2.20 -2.64 -10.17
C ALA A 99 2.04 -2.76 -8.64
N LYS A 100 0.92 -3.33 -8.18
CA LYS A 100 0.64 -3.51 -6.74
C LYS A 100 1.60 -4.51 -6.11
N SER A 101 1.92 -5.62 -6.76
CA SER A 101 2.91 -6.59 -6.26
C SER A 101 4.30 -5.96 -6.15
N ALA A 102 4.73 -5.21 -7.17
CA ALA A 102 6.00 -4.50 -7.14
C ALA A 102 6.02 -3.41 -6.06
N TYR A 103 4.92 -2.68 -5.88
CA TYR A 103 4.75 -1.72 -4.80
C TYR A 103 4.90 -2.39 -3.44
N SER A 104 4.17 -3.47 -3.17
CA SER A 104 4.24 -4.19 -1.90
C SER A 104 5.63 -4.74 -1.62
N LEU A 105 6.32 -5.28 -2.65
CA LEU A 105 7.72 -5.70 -2.52
C LEU A 105 8.65 -4.52 -2.23
N SER A 106 8.41 -3.35 -2.83
CA SER A 106 9.22 -2.15 -2.53
C SER A 106 9.11 -1.75 -1.06
N LEU A 107 7.92 -1.89 -0.45
CA LEU A 107 7.72 -1.63 0.98
C LEU A 107 8.49 -2.60 1.85
N VAL A 108 8.55 -3.89 1.51
CA VAL A 108 9.35 -4.89 2.26
C VAL A 108 10.82 -4.45 2.33
N PHE A 109 11.39 -3.98 1.22
CA PHE A 109 12.77 -3.48 1.22
C PHE A 109 12.89 -2.15 1.96
N TYR A 110 11.94 -1.23 1.76
CA TYR A 110 11.93 0.08 2.41
C TYR A 110 11.86 -0.04 3.92
N ASP A 111 10.93 -0.83 4.45
CA ASP A 111 10.77 -1.03 5.90
C ASP A 111 12.01 -1.69 6.51
N SER A 112 12.64 -2.63 5.78
CA SER A 112 13.89 -3.24 6.22
C SER A 112 15.09 -2.29 6.24
N MET A 113 15.01 -1.12 5.58
CA MET A 113 16.04 -0.09 5.66
C MET A 113 16.03 0.70 6.98
N LEU A 114 14.94 0.64 7.74
CA LEU A 114 14.80 1.41 8.98
C LEU A 114 15.93 1.10 9.99
N VAL A 115 16.33 -0.16 10.11
CA VAL A 115 17.43 -0.58 10.98
C VAL A 115 18.80 -0.03 10.58
N ASP A 116 18.96 0.36 9.32
CA ASP A 116 20.21 0.93 8.79
C ASP A 116 20.28 2.46 8.96
N VAL A 117 19.14 3.13 9.19
CA VAL A 117 19.07 4.61 9.22
C VAL A 117 18.84 5.17 10.62
N THR A 118 18.51 4.33 11.62
CA THR A 118 18.28 4.76 12.99
C THR A 118 18.63 3.69 14.01
N THR A 119 18.65 4.07 15.29
CA THR A 119 18.90 3.18 16.43
C THR A 119 17.56 2.62 16.97
N GLU A 120 17.60 1.48 17.67
CA GLU A 120 16.40 0.78 18.17
C GLU A 120 15.49 1.68 19.03
N ASP A 121 16.08 2.50 19.89
CA ASP A 121 15.36 3.43 20.77
C ASP A 121 14.58 4.53 20.03
N ARG A 122 14.88 4.77 18.75
CA ARG A 122 14.26 5.82 17.92
C ARG A 122 13.41 5.28 16.78
N MET A 123 13.39 3.96 16.56
CA MET A 123 12.68 3.35 15.43
C MET A 123 11.20 3.71 15.40
N ASP A 124 10.49 3.57 16.52
CA ASP A 124 9.06 3.88 16.61
C ASP A 124 8.76 5.34 16.27
N ALA A 125 9.58 6.25 16.81
CA ALA A 125 9.39 7.69 16.58
C ALA A 125 9.68 8.11 15.14
N ILE A 126 10.70 7.51 14.51
CA ILE A 126 11.06 7.81 13.12
C ILE A 126 10.05 7.19 12.16
N SER A 127 9.62 5.94 12.40
CA SER A 127 8.56 5.29 11.64
C SER A 127 7.26 6.09 11.69
N ALA A 128 6.79 6.48 12.89
CA ALA A 128 5.59 7.29 13.05
C ALA A 128 5.66 8.64 12.33
N LYS A 129 6.82 9.30 12.34
CA LYS A 129 7.05 10.53 11.56
C LYS A 129 7.02 10.26 10.05
N GLY A 130 7.60 9.15 9.60
CA GLY A 130 7.56 8.74 8.21
C GLY A 130 6.12 8.58 7.72
N TYR A 131 5.30 7.81 8.44
CA TYR A 131 3.88 7.66 8.14
C TYR A 131 3.11 8.99 8.17
N ALA A 132 3.33 9.83 9.19
CA ALA A 132 2.68 11.13 9.25
C ALA A 132 2.97 11.98 8.01
N TRP A 133 4.24 12.14 7.64
CA TRP A 133 4.62 12.85 6.42
C TRP A 133 4.12 12.17 5.16
N GLY A 134 3.99 10.84 5.15
CA GLY A 134 3.37 10.08 4.08
C GLY A 134 1.92 10.48 3.86
N TYR A 135 1.12 10.53 4.92
CA TYR A 135 -0.29 10.90 4.85
C TYR A 135 -0.49 12.29 4.26
N ILE A 136 0.15 13.31 4.83
CA ILE A 136 -0.05 14.69 4.34
C ILE A 136 0.61 14.92 2.97
N GLY A 137 1.76 14.30 2.71
CA GLY A 137 2.48 14.45 1.45
C GLY A 137 1.74 13.80 0.27
N SER A 138 1.07 12.68 0.48
CA SER A 138 0.26 12.01 -0.54
C SER A 138 -1.00 12.79 -0.93
N CYS A 139 -1.48 13.70 -0.07
CA CYS A 139 -2.61 14.57 -0.40
C CYS A 139 -2.32 15.45 -1.63
N ILE A 140 -1.08 15.89 -1.84
CA ILE A 140 -0.73 16.79 -2.94
C ILE A 140 -1.02 16.14 -4.31
N PRO A 141 -0.35 15.01 -4.69
CA PRO A 141 -0.62 14.36 -5.96
C PRO A 141 -2.03 13.78 -6.04
N PHE A 142 -2.63 13.40 -4.91
CA PHE A 142 -4.01 12.92 -4.89
C PHE A 142 -5.01 14.01 -5.21
N ILE A 143 -4.92 15.20 -4.62
CA ILE A 143 -5.81 16.33 -4.92
C ILE A 143 -5.69 16.72 -6.39
N LEU A 144 -4.47 16.78 -6.94
CA LEU A 144 -4.27 17.06 -8.36
C LEU A 144 -4.94 15.99 -9.26
N SER A 145 -4.78 14.72 -8.92
CA SER A 145 -5.43 13.61 -9.63
C SER A 145 -6.96 13.67 -9.49
N LEU A 146 -7.46 13.96 -8.30
CA LEU A 146 -8.87 14.11 -8.02
C LEU A 146 -9.51 15.25 -8.84
N LEU A 147 -8.85 16.41 -8.89
CA LEU A 147 -9.31 17.54 -9.70
C LEU A 147 -9.36 17.19 -11.19
N LEU A 148 -8.36 16.46 -11.70
CA LEU A 148 -8.37 15.98 -13.09
C LEU A 148 -9.56 15.06 -13.34
N VAL A 149 -9.84 14.13 -12.45
CA VAL A 149 -10.93 13.14 -12.59
C VAL A 149 -12.31 13.79 -12.44
N LEU A 150 -12.48 14.77 -11.55
CA LEU A 150 -13.77 15.43 -11.33
C LEU A 150 -14.06 16.52 -12.37
N LEU A 151 -13.05 17.10 -12.97
CA LEU A 151 -13.19 18.24 -13.88
C LEU A 151 -12.86 17.91 -15.35
N TYR A 152 -12.68 16.65 -15.71
CA TYR A 152 -12.24 16.23 -17.04
C TYR A 152 -13.14 16.79 -18.16
N GLU A 153 -14.46 16.79 -17.97
CA GLU A 153 -15.41 17.36 -18.95
C GLU A 153 -15.23 18.87 -19.09
N LYS A 154 -15.07 19.60 -17.98
CA LYS A 154 -14.84 21.05 -17.99
C LYS A 154 -13.50 21.43 -18.62
N LEU A 155 -12.52 20.55 -18.52
CA LEU A 155 -11.21 20.70 -19.15
C LEU A 155 -11.21 20.31 -20.64
N GLY A 156 -12.33 19.78 -21.17
CA GLY A 156 -12.45 19.33 -22.55
C GLY A 156 -11.59 18.10 -22.88
N ILE A 157 -11.24 17.28 -21.88
CA ILE A 157 -10.47 16.06 -22.06
C ILE A 157 -11.35 14.82 -21.77
N THR A 158 -10.91 13.65 -22.24
CA THR A 158 -11.61 12.40 -21.94
C THR A 158 -11.23 11.86 -20.56
N MET A 159 -12.09 11.02 -19.96
CA MET A 159 -11.79 10.31 -18.71
C MET A 159 -10.46 9.54 -18.83
N ASN A 160 -10.23 8.86 -19.96
CA ASN A 160 -8.99 8.11 -20.19
C ASN A 160 -7.75 9.03 -20.15
N THR A 161 -7.85 10.23 -20.74
CA THR A 161 -6.75 11.22 -20.70
C THR A 161 -6.51 11.73 -19.29
N ALA A 162 -7.57 12.05 -18.55
CA ALA A 162 -7.46 12.48 -17.15
C ALA A 162 -6.78 11.41 -16.29
N MET A 163 -7.16 10.15 -16.46
CA MET A 163 -6.56 9.01 -15.76
C MET A 163 -5.09 8.79 -16.15
N SER A 164 -4.77 8.89 -17.45
CA SER A 164 -3.38 8.78 -17.93
C SER A 164 -2.48 9.82 -17.26
N ILE A 165 -2.96 11.07 -17.15
CA ILE A 165 -2.23 12.16 -16.49
C ILE A 165 -2.11 11.88 -14.98
N ALA A 166 -3.17 11.40 -14.32
CA ALA A 166 -3.15 11.05 -12.90
C ALA A 166 -2.13 9.93 -12.61
N PHE A 167 -2.12 8.86 -13.40
CA PHE A 167 -1.16 7.76 -13.23
C PHE A 167 0.28 8.21 -13.50
N LEU A 168 0.51 9.06 -14.51
CA LEU A 168 1.81 9.66 -14.80
C LEU A 168 2.28 10.52 -13.61
N LEU A 169 1.41 11.37 -13.07
CA LEU A 169 1.71 12.22 -11.91
C LEU A 169 2.17 11.40 -10.71
N ILE A 170 1.41 10.35 -10.38
CA ILE A 170 1.74 9.47 -9.24
C ILE A 170 3.03 8.69 -9.49
N ALA A 171 3.24 8.16 -10.69
CA ALA A 171 4.47 7.45 -11.03
C ALA A 171 5.71 8.36 -10.92
N LEU A 172 5.62 9.58 -11.44
CA LEU A 172 6.69 10.58 -11.33
C LEU A 172 6.93 11.00 -9.87
N TRP A 173 5.86 11.27 -9.12
CA TRP A 173 5.94 11.60 -7.69
C TRP A 173 6.69 10.51 -6.92
N TRP A 174 6.30 9.26 -7.12
CA TRP A 174 6.89 8.12 -6.44
C TRP A 174 8.39 7.98 -6.76
N VAL A 175 8.77 8.04 -8.03
CA VAL A 175 10.18 7.93 -8.46
C VAL A 175 10.99 9.13 -7.95
N MET A 176 10.51 10.36 -8.17
CA MET A 176 11.28 11.58 -7.84
C MET A 176 11.55 11.70 -6.33
N LEU A 177 10.54 11.44 -5.49
CA LEU A 177 10.70 11.54 -4.05
C LEU A 177 11.42 10.32 -3.43
N SER A 178 11.61 9.24 -4.18
CA SER A 178 12.48 8.12 -3.77
C SER A 178 13.97 8.37 -4.05
N ILE A 179 14.31 9.35 -4.92
CA ILE A 179 15.70 9.65 -5.29
C ILE A 179 16.58 10.02 -4.07
N PRO A 180 16.14 10.87 -3.12
CA PRO A 180 16.95 11.19 -1.95
C PRO A 180 17.35 9.95 -1.15
N LEU A 181 16.38 9.04 -0.90
CA LEU A 181 16.67 7.78 -0.22
C LEU A 181 17.67 6.95 -1.01
N LEU A 182 17.45 6.78 -2.32
CA LEU A 182 18.37 6.03 -3.19
C LEU A 182 19.78 6.59 -3.21
N LYS A 183 19.96 7.91 -3.06
CA LYS A 183 21.28 8.55 -3.04
C LYS A 183 21.99 8.45 -1.70
N SER A 184 21.24 8.57 -0.59
CA SER A 184 21.82 8.69 0.76
C SER A 184 21.92 7.35 1.50
N TYR A 185 21.09 6.34 1.13
CA TYR A 185 21.03 5.07 1.83
C TYR A 185 22.34 4.27 1.73
N GLN A 186 22.81 3.81 2.89
CA GLN A 186 23.94 2.88 3.04
C GLN A 186 23.50 1.69 3.88
N GLN A 187 23.69 0.48 3.35
CA GLN A 187 23.37 -0.75 4.04
C GLN A 187 24.45 -1.04 5.09
N THR A 188 24.15 -0.83 6.37
CA THR A 188 25.04 -1.08 7.50
C THR A 188 24.91 -2.51 8.02
N HIS A 189 23.67 -3.02 8.10
CA HIS A 189 23.37 -4.39 8.51
C HIS A 189 23.25 -5.27 7.26
N SER A 190 24.24 -6.15 7.09
CA SER A 190 24.28 -7.03 5.91
C SER A 190 24.96 -8.35 6.23
N VAL A 191 24.60 -9.35 5.47
CA VAL A 191 25.24 -10.66 5.51
C VAL A 191 26.32 -10.74 4.44
N GLN A 192 27.41 -11.44 4.74
CA GLN A 192 28.48 -11.67 3.77
C GLN A 192 27.97 -12.51 2.60
N ARG A 193 28.52 -12.20 1.42
CA ARG A 193 28.10 -12.87 0.18
C ARG A 193 28.61 -14.31 0.14
N GLU A 194 27.71 -15.27 0.00
CA GLU A 194 28.03 -16.66 -0.27
C GLU A 194 28.10 -16.92 -1.79
N ALA A 195 28.90 -17.93 -2.19
CA ALA A 195 29.16 -18.25 -3.58
C ALA A 195 27.88 -18.71 -4.33
N HIS A 196 26.94 -19.36 -3.63
CA HIS A 196 25.70 -19.90 -4.19
C HIS A 196 24.48 -19.13 -3.67
N PHE A 197 24.27 -17.93 -4.20
CA PHE A 197 23.26 -16.98 -3.76
C PHE A 197 21.84 -17.54 -3.63
N ALA A 198 21.33 -18.26 -4.65
CA ALA A 198 19.95 -18.76 -4.63
C ALA A 198 19.76 -19.87 -3.59
N SER A 199 20.66 -20.85 -3.54
CA SER A 199 20.59 -21.95 -2.56
C SER A 199 20.80 -21.45 -1.14
N ALA A 200 21.69 -20.47 -0.93
CA ALA A 200 21.89 -19.83 0.37
C ALA A 200 20.66 -19.09 0.85
N SER A 201 19.95 -18.37 -0.02
CA SER A 201 18.69 -17.68 0.34
C SER A 201 17.59 -18.67 0.73
N PHE A 202 17.40 -19.76 -0.01
CA PHE A 202 16.44 -20.80 0.34
C PHE A 202 16.82 -21.55 1.61
N GLY A 203 18.09 -21.88 1.80
CA GLY A 203 18.60 -22.53 3.02
C GLY A 203 18.36 -21.67 4.26
N ARG A 204 18.62 -20.38 4.16
CA ARG A 204 18.35 -19.42 5.25
C ARG A 204 16.85 -19.27 5.53
N LEU A 205 16.03 -19.18 4.49
CA LEU A 205 14.59 -19.11 4.66
C LEU A 205 14.05 -20.34 5.38
N TRP A 206 14.52 -21.54 4.99
CA TRP A 206 14.16 -22.80 5.66
C TRP A 206 14.61 -22.84 7.13
N HIS A 207 15.84 -22.37 7.42
CA HIS A 207 16.35 -22.27 8.79
C HIS A 207 15.51 -21.31 9.63
N LEU A 208 15.17 -20.13 9.09
CA LEU A 208 14.30 -19.16 9.76
C LEU A 208 12.91 -19.76 10.07
N PHE A 209 12.27 -20.44 9.13
CA PHE A 209 10.99 -21.12 9.37
C PHE A 209 11.09 -22.19 10.48
N ARG A 210 12.20 -22.92 10.53
CA ARG A 210 12.43 -23.93 11.56
C ARG A 210 12.64 -23.29 12.93
N GLU A 211 13.40 -22.20 13.01
CA GLU A 211 13.59 -21.44 14.26
C GLU A 211 12.30 -20.80 14.76
N LEU A 212 11.52 -20.21 13.87
CA LEU A 212 10.20 -19.64 14.18
C LEU A 212 9.25 -20.71 14.74
N GLY A 213 9.27 -21.91 14.18
CA GLY A 213 8.47 -23.04 14.68
C GLY A 213 8.86 -23.48 16.11
N GLN A 214 10.09 -23.23 16.55
CA GLN A 214 10.55 -23.54 17.90
C GLN A 214 10.14 -22.47 18.93
N ASN A 215 9.98 -21.21 18.51
CA ASN A 215 9.56 -20.11 19.38
C ASN A 215 8.05 -19.86 19.28
N LYS A 216 7.27 -20.53 20.13
CA LYS A 216 5.80 -20.45 20.13
C LYS A 216 5.28 -19.01 20.28
N GLN A 217 5.96 -18.16 21.06
CA GLN A 217 5.52 -16.77 21.26
C GLN A 217 5.63 -15.96 19.97
N VAL A 218 6.74 -16.10 19.25
CA VAL A 218 6.95 -15.43 17.95
C VAL A 218 5.97 -15.98 16.92
N LEU A 219 5.74 -17.30 16.90
CA LEU A 219 4.78 -17.91 15.99
C LEU A 219 3.36 -17.38 16.22
N TYR A 220 2.89 -17.34 17.47
CA TYR A 220 1.57 -16.79 17.81
C TYR A 220 1.45 -15.31 17.44
N PHE A 221 2.51 -14.53 17.67
CA PHE A 221 2.52 -13.13 17.25
C PHE A 221 2.41 -12.98 15.73
N LEU A 222 3.16 -13.76 14.96
CA LEU A 222 3.11 -13.71 13.49
C LEU A 222 1.76 -14.15 12.94
N VAL A 223 1.14 -15.19 13.51
CA VAL A 223 -0.21 -15.63 13.12
C VAL A 223 -1.24 -14.55 13.44
N ALA A 224 -1.19 -13.96 14.63
CA ALA A 224 -2.09 -12.87 15.02
C ALA A 224 -1.88 -11.63 14.12
N PHE A 225 -0.64 -11.27 13.82
CA PHE A 225 -0.28 -10.17 12.92
C PHE A 225 -0.79 -10.42 11.51
N PHE A 226 -0.65 -11.64 10.98
CA PHE A 226 -1.17 -12.01 9.66
C PHE A 226 -2.66 -11.72 9.55
N PHE A 227 -3.49 -12.21 10.47
CA PHE A 227 -4.93 -11.96 10.44
C PHE A 227 -5.29 -10.49 10.64
N TYR A 228 -4.58 -9.79 11.52
CA TYR A 228 -4.80 -8.37 11.77
C TYR A 228 -4.48 -7.51 10.54
N ILE A 229 -3.30 -7.71 9.96
CA ILE A 229 -2.85 -6.88 8.84
C ILE A 229 -3.65 -7.16 7.56
N ASP A 230 -4.06 -8.42 7.35
CA ASP A 230 -4.94 -8.81 6.25
C ASP A 230 -6.30 -8.09 6.33
N GLY A 231 -6.89 -8.05 7.53
CA GLY A 231 -8.13 -7.29 7.77
C GLY A 231 -7.97 -5.79 7.50
N VAL A 232 -6.86 -5.19 7.95
CA VAL A 232 -6.57 -3.77 7.70
C VAL A 232 -6.43 -3.46 6.21
N TYR A 233 -5.62 -4.24 5.48
CA TYR A 233 -5.45 -4.04 4.04
C TYR A 233 -6.72 -4.32 3.25
N THR A 234 -7.53 -5.29 3.65
CA THR A 234 -8.84 -5.54 3.03
C THR A 234 -9.73 -4.31 3.13
N ILE A 235 -9.82 -3.68 4.31
CA ILE A 235 -10.60 -2.44 4.48
C ILE A 235 -10.05 -1.34 3.58
N ILE A 236 -8.73 -1.11 3.56
CA ILE A 236 -8.10 -0.07 2.75
C ILE A 236 -8.34 -0.29 1.25
N ASP A 237 -8.13 -1.51 0.77
CA ASP A 237 -8.18 -1.82 -0.67
C ASP A 237 -9.61 -1.93 -1.22
N MET A 238 -10.58 -2.25 -0.36
CA MET A 238 -11.97 -2.50 -0.77
C MET A 238 -12.94 -1.37 -0.42
N ALA A 239 -12.54 -0.38 0.41
CA ALA A 239 -13.45 0.65 0.91
C ALA A 239 -14.18 1.39 -0.21
N THR A 240 -13.44 1.90 -1.22
CA THR A 240 -14.04 2.62 -2.35
C THR A 240 -14.86 1.68 -3.25
N ALA A 241 -14.32 0.51 -3.57
CA ALA A 241 -15.03 -0.48 -4.40
C ALA A 241 -16.34 -0.92 -3.74
N TYR A 242 -16.33 -1.12 -2.43
CA TYR A 242 -17.52 -1.46 -1.66
C TYR A 242 -18.51 -0.29 -1.60
N GLY A 243 -18.03 0.93 -1.35
CA GLY A 243 -18.87 2.13 -1.33
C GLY A 243 -19.56 2.40 -2.67
N THR A 244 -18.84 2.24 -3.79
CA THR A 244 -19.43 2.38 -5.14
C THR A 244 -20.44 1.27 -5.44
N ALA A 245 -20.18 0.03 -5.03
CA ALA A 245 -21.14 -1.08 -5.19
C ALA A 245 -22.43 -0.89 -4.37
N LEU A 246 -22.39 -0.11 -3.28
CA LEU A 246 -23.59 0.31 -2.53
C LEU A 246 -24.31 1.52 -3.15
N GLY A 247 -23.83 2.05 -4.28
CA GLY A 247 -24.41 3.22 -4.93
C GLY A 247 -24.11 4.55 -4.25
N LEU A 248 -23.10 4.63 -3.38
CA LEU A 248 -22.70 5.88 -2.73
C LEU A 248 -22.05 6.85 -3.72
N ASP A 249 -22.23 8.15 -3.48
CA ASP A 249 -21.64 9.18 -4.34
C ASP A 249 -20.10 9.10 -4.37
N THR A 250 -19.57 8.96 -5.57
CA THR A 250 -18.13 8.83 -5.81
C THR A 250 -17.33 10.01 -5.26
N THR A 251 -17.83 11.24 -5.47
CA THR A 251 -17.16 12.45 -4.97
C THR A 251 -17.10 12.45 -3.45
N GLY A 252 -18.20 12.07 -2.80
CA GLY A 252 -18.28 11.95 -1.35
C GLY A 252 -17.33 10.86 -0.80
N LEU A 253 -17.18 9.73 -1.49
CA LEU A 253 -16.21 8.68 -1.12
C LEU A 253 -14.77 9.20 -1.17
N LEU A 254 -14.39 9.86 -2.26
CA LEU A 254 -13.05 10.40 -2.47
C LEU A 254 -12.69 11.50 -1.45
N LEU A 255 -13.65 12.39 -1.15
CA LEU A 255 -13.44 13.44 -0.14
C LEU A 255 -13.35 12.87 1.28
N ALA A 256 -14.13 11.85 1.62
CA ALA A 256 -14.02 11.16 2.91
C ALA A 256 -12.63 10.55 3.09
N LEU A 257 -12.11 9.84 2.07
CA LEU A 257 -10.76 9.27 2.12
C LEU A 257 -9.65 10.33 2.13
N LEU A 258 -9.83 11.47 1.48
CA LEU A 258 -8.92 12.61 1.63
C LEU A 258 -8.91 13.15 3.07
N THR A 259 -10.09 13.26 3.67
CA THR A 259 -10.22 13.68 5.08
C THR A 259 -9.50 12.70 6.01
N THR A 260 -9.60 11.40 5.75
CA THR A 260 -8.87 10.37 6.50
C THR A 260 -7.36 10.65 6.49
N GLN A 261 -6.77 11.02 5.36
CA GLN A 261 -5.33 11.33 5.28
C GLN A 261 -4.95 12.55 6.13
N ILE A 262 -5.80 13.58 6.12
CA ILE A 262 -5.57 14.81 6.93
C ILE A 262 -5.64 14.49 8.42
N VAL A 263 -6.60 13.67 8.85
CA VAL A 263 -6.75 13.23 10.24
C VAL A 263 -5.63 12.27 10.66
N ALA A 264 -5.21 11.39 9.74
CA ALA A 264 -4.14 10.43 10.00
C ALA A 264 -2.78 11.10 10.29
N PHE A 265 -2.51 12.28 9.75
CA PHE A 265 -1.26 13.01 10.00
C PHE A 265 -1.06 13.33 11.50
N PRO A 266 -1.94 14.08 12.19
CA PRO A 266 -1.78 14.34 13.61
C PRO A 266 -1.93 13.06 14.46
N ALA A 267 -2.78 12.10 14.03
CA ALA A 267 -2.95 10.82 14.71
C ALA A 267 -1.66 9.99 14.72
N ALA A 268 -0.94 9.91 13.62
CA ALA A 268 0.33 9.21 13.54
C ALA A 268 1.41 9.85 14.43
N LEU A 269 1.48 11.19 14.48
CA LEU A 269 2.39 11.90 15.37
C LEU A 269 2.04 11.66 16.86
N LEU A 270 0.75 11.63 17.18
CA LEU A 270 0.28 11.31 18.53
C LEU A 270 0.62 9.88 18.89
N PHE A 271 0.40 8.92 17.98
CA PHE A 271 0.71 7.51 18.18
C PHE A 271 2.21 7.31 18.44
N GLY A 272 3.09 7.96 17.69
CA GLY A 272 4.53 7.93 17.93
C GLY A 272 4.93 8.42 19.33
N ARG A 273 4.20 9.42 19.88
CA ARG A 273 4.40 9.85 21.28
C ARG A 273 3.85 8.84 22.30
N LEU A 274 2.76 8.15 21.97
CA LEU A 274 2.19 7.14 22.84
C LEU A 274 3.11 5.91 22.94
N CYS A 275 3.76 5.50 21.84
CA CYS A 275 4.73 4.39 21.84
C CYS A 275 5.90 4.64 22.79
N SER A 276 6.29 5.91 23.04
CA SER A 276 7.33 6.23 24.03
C SER A 276 6.87 6.14 25.49
N LYS A 277 5.55 6.11 25.75
CA LYS A 277 4.97 6.11 27.12
C LYS A 277 4.34 4.78 27.51
N TYR A 278 3.81 4.05 26.54
CA TYR A 278 3.06 2.81 26.75
C TYR A 278 3.69 1.64 26.02
N LYS A 279 3.42 0.43 26.50
CA LYS A 279 3.89 -0.79 25.82
C LYS A 279 3.22 -0.93 24.46
N ASN A 280 4.00 -1.13 23.40
CA ASN A 280 3.54 -1.28 22.02
C ASN A 280 2.45 -2.36 21.87
N ALA A 281 2.60 -3.49 22.58
CA ALA A 281 1.60 -4.56 22.59
C ALA A 281 0.21 -4.12 23.08
N SER A 282 0.14 -3.18 24.04
CA SER A 282 -1.14 -2.66 24.54
C SER A 282 -1.78 -1.70 23.52
N LEU A 283 -0.98 -0.86 22.88
CA LEU A 283 -1.45 0.04 21.82
C LEU A 283 -1.98 -0.74 20.62
N ILE A 284 -1.27 -1.79 20.18
CA ILE A 284 -1.73 -2.66 19.09
C ILE A 284 -3.08 -3.32 19.42
N LYS A 285 -3.28 -3.80 20.66
CA LYS A 285 -4.58 -4.38 21.09
C LYS A 285 -5.72 -3.37 20.98
N ILE A 286 -5.48 -2.12 21.36
CA ILE A 286 -6.48 -1.05 21.23
C ILE A 286 -6.80 -0.79 19.75
N CYS A 287 -5.79 -0.75 18.87
CA CYS A 287 -5.98 -0.60 17.43
C CYS A 287 -6.76 -1.77 16.83
N ILE A 288 -6.43 -3.02 17.20
CA ILE A 288 -7.18 -4.20 16.73
C ILE A 288 -8.65 -4.11 17.14
N PHE A 289 -8.92 -3.73 18.38
CA PHE A 289 -10.29 -3.56 18.87
C PHE A 289 -11.03 -2.44 18.10
N ALA A 290 -10.35 -1.31 17.85
CA ALA A 290 -10.93 -0.23 17.04
C ALA A 290 -11.26 -0.70 15.61
N TYR A 291 -10.36 -1.41 14.94
CA TYR A 291 -10.63 -1.99 13.61
C TYR A 291 -11.78 -3.00 13.61
N PHE A 292 -11.90 -3.80 14.68
CA PHE A 292 -13.04 -4.70 14.84
C PHE A 292 -14.38 -3.92 14.90
N LEU A 293 -14.43 -2.81 15.64
CA LEU A 293 -15.60 -1.95 15.70
C LEU A 293 -15.90 -1.28 14.34
N ILE A 294 -14.88 -0.84 13.62
CA ILE A 294 -14.99 -0.31 12.26
C ILE A 294 -15.59 -1.36 11.33
N ALA A 295 -15.10 -2.60 11.37
CA ALA A 295 -15.63 -3.69 10.54
C ALA A 295 -17.10 -4.00 10.86
N LEU A 296 -17.47 -4.02 12.14
CA LEU A 296 -18.88 -4.20 12.56
C LEU A 296 -19.76 -3.06 12.05
N TYR A 297 -19.31 -1.82 12.16
CA TYR A 297 -20.04 -0.66 11.67
C TYR A 297 -20.18 -0.70 10.13
N GLY A 298 -19.13 -1.16 9.42
CA GLY A 298 -19.14 -1.33 7.98
C GLY A 298 -20.26 -2.25 7.46
N ILE A 299 -20.72 -3.25 8.25
CA ILE A 299 -21.85 -4.12 7.89
C ILE A 299 -23.16 -3.32 7.79
N THR A 300 -23.29 -2.24 8.56
CA THR A 300 -24.50 -1.39 8.60
C THR A 300 -24.51 -0.28 7.56
N LEU A 301 -23.46 -0.18 6.75
CA LEU A 301 -23.25 0.89 5.78
C LEU A 301 -24.31 0.87 4.68
N LYS A 302 -25.09 1.95 4.56
CA LYS A 302 -26.13 2.17 3.54
C LYS A 302 -26.12 3.61 3.00
N GLU A 303 -25.71 4.57 3.83
CA GLU A 303 -25.84 5.98 3.56
C GLU A 303 -24.46 6.65 3.50
N GLN A 304 -24.37 7.71 2.70
CA GLN A 304 -23.13 8.45 2.50
C GLN A 304 -22.52 8.98 3.82
N TYR A 305 -23.31 9.50 4.74
CA TYR A 305 -22.81 10.02 6.03
C TYR A 305 -22.18 8.92 6.91
N GLN A 306 -22.68 7.67 6.79
CA GLN A 306 -22.11 6.54 7.53
C GLN A 306 -20.69 6.22 7.04
N PHE A 307 -20.45 6.37 5.74
CA PHE A 307 -19.10 6.21 5.18
C PHE A 307 -18.13 7.30 5.71
N TRP A 308 -18.60 8.54 5.87
CA TRP A 308 -17.81 9.62 6.47
C TRP A 308 -17.47 9.37 7.94
N ILE A 309 -18.36 8.74 8.69
CA ILE A 309 -18.10 8.33 10.09
C ILE A 309 -17.08 7.20 10.14
N LEU A 310 -17.14 6.28 9.17
CA LEU A 310 -16.27 5.12 9.09
C LEU A 310 -14.84 5.51 8.67
N ALA A 311 -14.71 6.48 7.75
CA ALA A 311 -13.43 7.01 7.27
C ALA A 311 -12.73 7.86 8.34
#